data_d3732725566cdbb3c2cbea66e32e890b
#
_entry.id   d3732725566cdbb3c2cbea66e32e890b
#
_cell.length_a   1.000
_cell.length_b   1.000
_cell.length_c   1.000
_cell.angle_alpha   90.00
_cell.angle_beta   90.00
_cell.angle_gamma   90.00
#
_symmetry.space_group_name_H-M   'P 1'
#
loop_
_entity.id
_entity.type
_entity.pdbx_description
1 polymer ?
#
loop_
_entity_poly.entity_id
_entity_poly.type
_entity_poly.pdbx_seq_one_letter_code
_entity_poly.pdbx_strand_id
1 'polypeptide(L)'
;MAPKDSKKPADAKDSKKKASKRVSESYKLYIFKVLKQVHPDTGISSKAITILNSFIVDMFEKIATQAAQLSRVNKKPTLTSREIQTAVRLVLPGELAKHAISEGTKAVTKYSSA
;
A
#
# COMPACT_ATOMS: atom_id res chain seq x y z
N MET A 1 32.71 0.19 27.53
CA MET A 1 32.31 -0.43 26.24
C MET A 1 30.86 -0.88 26.16
N ALA A 2 30.15 -0.92 27.27
CA ALA A 2 28.71 -1.25 27.30
C ALA A 2 27.75 -0.19 26.76
N PRO A 3 28.08 1.14 26.70
CA PRO A 3 27.09 2.14 26.29
C PRO A 3 26.73 2.14 24.80
N LYS A 4 27.51 1.49 23.93
CA LYS A 4 27.22 1.48 22.49
C LYS A 4 26.16 0.47 22.08
N ASP A 5 25.95 -0.57 22.88
CA ASP A 5 24.97 -1.61 22.58
C ASP A 5 23.54 -1.23 23.02
N SER A 6 23.42 -0.34 24.00
CA SER A 6 22.12 0.11 24.49
C SER A 6 21.44 1.15 23.58
N LYS A 7 22.19 1.80 22.68
CA LYS A 7 21.63 2.79 21.75
C LYS A 7 21.08 2.16 20.46
N LYS A 8 21.55 0.98 20.06
CA LYS A 8 21.13 0.34 18.81
C LYS A 8 19.64 -0.02 18.73
N PRO A 9 18.97 -0.57 19.77
CA PRO A 9 17.54 -0.87 19.68
C PRO A 9 16.64 0.37 19.59
N ALA A 10 17.04 1.47 20.23
CA ALA A 10 16.29 2.72 20.19
C ALA A 10 16.40 3.39 18.81
N ASP A 11 17.59 3.38 18.21
CA ASP A 11 17.81 3.93 16.87
C ASP A 11 17.07 3.11 15.80
N ALA A 12 17.00 1.79 15.95
CA ALA A 12 16.25 0.93 15.04
C ALA A 12 14.74 1.18 15.13
N LYS A 13 14.21 1.39 16.33
CA LYS A 13 12.79 1.71 16.53
C LYS A 13 12.46 3.09 15.96
N ASP A 14 13.30 4.06 16.16
CA ASP A 14 13.10 5.41 15.61
C ASP A 14 13.20 5.41 14.09
N SER A 15 14.13 4.64 13.54
CA SER A 15 14.26 4.50 12.08
C SER A 15 13.03 3.83 11.48
N LYS A 16 12.48 2.81 12.13
CA LYS A 16 11.23 2.15 11.71
C LYS A 16 10.05 3.09 11.80
N LYS A 17 9.94 3.88 12.86
CA LYS A 17 8.89 4.89 13.02
C LYS A 17 8.99 5.98 11.95
N LYS A 18 10.20 6.47 11.66
CA LYS A 18 10.43 7.47 10.62
C LYS A 18 10.13 6.91 9.22
N ALA A 19 10.55 5.69 8.92
CA ALA A 19 10.27 5.03 7.65
C ALA A 19 8.77 4.78 7.47
N SER A 20 8.08 4.29 8.52
CA SER A 20 6.63 4.10 8.51
C SER A 20 5.89 5.42 8.30
N LYS A 21 6.33 6.50 8.96
CA LYS A 21 5.75 7.83 8.79
C LYS A 21 5.95 8.37 7.37
N ARG A 22 7.12 8.15 6.75
CA ARG A 22 7.40 8.55 5.37
C ARG A 22 6.53 7.82 4.37
N VAL A 23 6.38 6.51 4.50
CA VAL A 23 5.50 5.69 3.64
C VAL A 23 4.06 6.17 3.78
N SER A 24 3.61 6.43 5.02
CA SER A 24 2.30 6.95 5.34
C SER A 24 2.04 8.32 4.69
N GLU A 25 3.03 9.21 4.66
CA GLU A 25 2.90 10.54 4.08
C GLU A 25 2.91 10.53 2.55
N SER A 26 3.59 9.56 1.91
CA SER A 26 3.70 9.49 0.46
C SER A 26 2.36 9.28 -0.25
N TYR A 27 1.42 8.56 0.33
CA TYR A 27 0.11 8.30 -0.26
C TYR A 27 -0.85 9.48 -0.20
N LYS A 28 -0.64 10.41 0.73
CA LYS A 28 -1.50 11.60 0.87
C LYS A 28 -1.53 12.43 -0.42
N LEU A 29 -0.39 12.61 -1.05
CA LEU A 29 -0.30 13.35 -2.31
C LEU A 29 -1.08 12.65 -3.43
N TYR A 30 -0.96 11.33 -3.53
CA TYR A 30 -1.68 10.56 -4.53
C TYR A 30 -3.19 10.55 -4.29
N ILE A 31 -3.62 10.45 -3.04
CA ILE A 31 -5.03 10.55 -2.66
C ILE A 31 -5.59 11.89 -3.12
N PHE A 32 -4.88 12.97 -2.87
CA PHE A 32 -5.28 14.31 -3.29
C PHE A 32 -5.38 14.40 -4.82
N LYS A 33 -4.40 13.87 -5.55
CA LYS A 33 -4.40 13.86 -7.02
C LYS A 33 -5.60 13.11 -7.59
N VAL A 34 -5.89 11.93 -7.05
CA VAL A 34 -7.03 11.12 -7.48
C VAL A 34 -8.34 11.84 -7.20
N LEU A 35 -8.46 12.43 -6.01
CA LEU A 35 -9.66 13.21 -5.65
C LEU A 35 -9.90 14.33 -6.66
N LYS A 36 -8.85 15.06 -7.05
CA LYS A 36 -8.96 16.15 -8.02
C LYS A 36 -9.31 15.67 -9.42
N GLN A 37 -8.91 14.45 -9.79
CA GLN A 37 -9.31 13.86 -11.07
C GLN A 37 -10.78 13.46 -11.10
N VAL A 38 -11.29 12.93 -9.98
CA VAL A 38 -12.65 12.40 -9.90
C VAL A 38 -13.64 13.51 -9.54
N HIS A 39 -13.28 14.36 -8.60
CA HIS A 39 -14.12 15.44 -8.10
C HIS A 39 -13.29 16.72 -7.97
N PRO A 40 -13.08 17.47 -9.08
CA PRO A 40 -12.17 18.63 -9.08
C PRO A 40 -12.55 19.72 -8.09
N ASP A 41 -13.84 19.87 -7.78
CA ASP A 41 -14.34 20.93 -6.92
C ASP A 41 -14.44 20.53 -5.45
N THR A 42 -14.07 19.29 -5.11
CA THR A 42 -14.18 18.80 -3.75
C THR A 42 -12.82 18.89 -3.05
N GLY A 43 -12.81 19.52 -1.88
CA GLY A 43 -11.63 19.57 -1.02
C GLY A 43 -11.61 18.39 -0.05
N ILE A 44 -10.50 18.26 0.67
CA ILE A 44 -10.35 17.24 1.70
C ILE A 44 -9.59 17.82 2.88
N SER A 45 -10.07 17.58 4.10
CA SER A 45 -9.40 18.04 5.31
C SER A 45 -8.15 17.19 5.60
N SER A 46 -7.24 17.75 6.40
CA SER A 46 -6.03 17.04 6.84
C SER A 46 -6.35 15.76 7.61
N LYS A 47 -7.40 15.79 8.44
CA LYS A 47 -7.85 14.61 9.18
C LYS A 47 -8.42 13.54 8.25
N ALA A 48 -9.24 13.94 7.30
CA ALA A 48 -9.84 13.01 6.34
C ALA A 48 -8.77 12.32 5.48
N ILE A 49 -7.78 13.07 4.98
CA ILE A 49 -6.72 12.49 4.17
C ILE A 49 -5.83 11.54 4.99
N THR A 50 -5.64 11.83 6.28
CA THR A 50 -4.89 10.96 7.18
C THR A 50 -5.61 9.63 7.39
N ILE A 51 -6.94 9.66 7.55
CA ILE A 51 -7.76 8.45 7.69
C ILE A 51 -7.70 7.61 6.41
N LEU A 52 -7.86 8.24 5.25
CA LEU A 52 -7.76 7.54 3.97
C LEU A 52 -6.39 6.95 3.75
N ASN A 53 -5.34 7.67 4.11
CA ASN A 53 -3.98 7.18 4.00
C ASN A 53 -3.74 5.94 4.87
N SER A 54 -4.23 5.96 6.11
CA SER A 54 -4.16 4.80 7.01
C SER A 54 -4.90 3.60 6.45
N PHE A 55 -6.07 3.82 5.87
CA PHE A 55 -6.86 2.77 5.22
C PHE A 55 -6.08 2.15 4.05
N ILE A 56 -5.44 2.96 3.22
CA ILE A 56 -4.64 2.47 2.09
C ILE A 56 -3.47 1.61 2.57
N VAL A 57 -2.76 2.06 3.60
CA VAL A 57 -1.63 1.31 4.17
C VAL A 57 -2.11 -0.03 4.73
N ASP A 58 -3.23 -0.04 5.46
CA ASP A 58 -3.81 -1.27 6.01
C ASP A 58 -4.22 -2.24 4.91
N MET A 59 -4.87 -1.75 3.85
CA MET A 59 -5.27 -2.58 2.72
C MET A 59 -4.05 -3.14 2.00
N PHE A 60 -3.01 -2.34 1.82
CA PHE A 60 -1.76 -2.80 1.24
C PHE A 60 -1.16 -3.97 2.04
N GLU A 61 -1.11 -3.84 3.35
CA GLU A 61 -0.58 -4.89 4.23
C GLU A 61 -1.39 -6.18 4.12
N LYS A 62 -2.72 -6.07 4.11
CA LYS A 62 -3.61 -7.23 3.97
C LYS A 62 -3.43 -7.92 2.62
N ILE A 63 -3.37 -7.16 1.55
CA ILE A 63 -3.17 -7.69 0.21
C ILE A 63 -1.80 -8.36 0.09
N ALA A 64 -0.75 -7.69 0.58
CA ALA A 64 0.61 -8.24 0.56
C ALA A 64 0.72 -9.53 1.36
N THR A 65 0.07 -9.61 2.53
CA THR A 65 0.05 -10.81 3.37
C THR A 65 -0.63 -11.97 2.64
N GLN A 66 -1.80 -11.74 2.06
CA GLN A 66 -2.51 -12.76 1.30
C GLN A 66 -1.73 -13.21 0.06
N ALA A 67 -1.16 -12.28 -0.66
CA ALA A 67 -0.36 -12.58 -1.84
C ALA A 67 0.89 -13.42 -1.48
N ALA A 68 1.54 -13.10 -0.37
CA ALA A 68 2.68 -13.87 0.13
C ALA A 68 2.28 -15.30 0.50
N GLN A 69 1.12 -15.49 1.13
CA GLN A 69 0.60 -16.83 1.44
C GLN A 69 0.33 -17.64 0.16
N LEU A 70 -0.29 -17.01 -0.83
CA LEU A 70 -0.53 -17.64 -2.13
C LEU A 70 0.76 -18.04 -2.82
N SER A 71 1.76 -17.19 -2.76
CA SER A 71 3.09 -17.46 -3.31
C SER A 71 3.71 -18.70 -2.66
N ARG A 72 3.61 -18.83 -1.34
CA ARG A 72 4.11 -19.99 -0.60
C ARG A 72 3.38 -21.28 -0.97
N VAL A 73 2.05 -21.23 -1.04
CA VAL A 73 1.22 -22.37 -1.42
C VAL A 73 1.56 -22.86 -2.83
N ASN A 74 1.77 -21.92 -3.74
CA ASN A 74 2.11 -22.22 -5.14
C ASN A 74 3.59 -22.50 -5.35
N LYS A 75 4.40 -22.48 -4.30
CA LYS A 75 5.85 -22.70 -4.32
C LYS A 75 6.60 -21.78 -5.27
N LYS A 76 6.12 -20.54 -5.38
CA LYS A 76 6.76 -19.49 -6.20
C LYS A 76 7.49 -18.52 -5.29
N PRO A 77 8.78 -18.24 -5.55
CA PRO A 77 9.55 -17.33 -4.70
C PRO A 77 9.26 -15.85 -4.95
N THR A 78 8.57 -15.51 -6.05
CA THR A 78 8.33 -14.13 -6.45
C THR A 78 6.83 -13.83 -6.49
N LEU A 79 6.43 -12.67 -5.95
CA LEU A 79 5.07 -12.16 -6.09
C LEU A 79 4.89 -11.60 -7.49
N THR A 80 3.91 -12.16 -8.21
CA THR A 80 3.54 -11.67 -9.55
C THR A 80 2.18 -10.99 -9.49
N SER A 81 1.78 -10.37 -10.59
CA SER A 81 0.46 -9.75 -10.70
C SER A 81 -0.68 -10.74 -10.46
N ARG A 82 -0.47 -12.03 -10.75
CA ARG A 82 -1.47 -13.08 -10.54
C ARG A 82 -1.80 -13.26 -9.06
N GLU A 83 -0.79 -13.35 -8.20
CA GLU A 83 -0.97 -13.48 -6.76
C GLU A 83 -1.62 -12.23 -6.17
N ILE A 84 -1.22 -11.06 -6.65
CA ILE A 84 -1.81 -9.79 -6.22
C ILE A 84 -3.29 -9.70 -6.63
N GLN A 85 -3.64 -10.06 -7.85
CA GLN A 85 -5.05 -10.06 -8.30
C GLN A 85 -5.91 -10.99 -7.46
N THR A 86 -5.41 -12.20 -7.18
CA THR A 86 -6.13 -13.16 -6.35
C THR A 86 -6.31 -12.63 -4.93
N ALA A 87 -5.25 -12.04 -4.35
CA ALA A 87 -5.31 -11.44 -3.02
C ALA A 87 -6.32 -10.29 -2.96
N VAL A 88 -6.38 -9.44 -4.00
CA VAL A 88 -7.35 -8.35 -4.09
C VAL A 88 -8.77 -8.89 -4.06
N ARG A 89 -9.05 -9.97 -4.80
CA ARG A 89 -10.37 -10.61 -4.79
C ARG A 89 -10.76 -11.18 -3.44
N LEU A 90 -9.79 -11.67 -2.68
CA LEU A 90 -10.02 -12.23 -1.34
C LEU A 90 -10.23 -11.15 -0.28
N VAL A 91 -9.55 -10.02 -0.40
CA VAL A 91 -9.51 -8.97 0.63
C VAL A 91 -10.62 -7.93 0.42
N LEU A 92 -10.85 -7.51 -0.83
CA LEU A 92 -11.82 -6.44 -1.12
C LEU A 92 -13.20 -7.01 -1.47
N PRO A 93 -14.29 -6.28 -1.15
CA PRO A 93 -15.63 -6.63 -1.64
C PRO A 93 -15.66 -6.71 -3.16
N GLY A 94 -16.52 -7.60 -3.70
CA GLY A 94 -16.54 -7.95 -5.13
C GLY A 94 -16.55 -6.77 -6.09
N GLU A 95 -17.38 -5.76 -5.84
CA GLU A 95 -17.43 -4.57 -6.70
C GLU A 95 -16.14 -3.77 -6.66
N LEU A 96 -15.59 -3.53 -5.46
CA LEU A 96 -14.32 -2.84 -5.31
C LEU A 96 -13.16 -3.65 -5.89
N ALA A 97 -13.20 -4.97 -5.74
CA ALA A 97 -12.16 -5.84 -6.30
C ALA A 97 -12.10 -5.73 -7.82
N LYS A 98 -13.25 -5.72 -8.50
CA LYS A 98 -13.32 -5.55 -9.96
C LYS A 98 -12.69 -4.23 -10.41
N HIS A 99 -13.05 -3.13 -9.76
CA HIS A 99 -12.49 -1.81 -10.08
C HIS A 99 -10.99 -1.75 -9.78
N ALA A 100 -10.56 -2.30 -8.65
CA ALA A 100 -9.15 -2.31 -8.28
C ALA A 100 -8.31 -3.12 -9.26
N ILE A 101 -8.78 -4.29 -9.69
CA ILE A 101 -8.07 -5.14 -10.66
C ILE A 101 -7.99 -4.43 -12.01
N SER A 102 -9.08 -3.81 -12.45
CA SER A 102 -9.12 -3.06 -13.70
C SER A 102 -8.11 -1.91 -13.68
N GLU A 103 -8.10 -1.13 -12.63
CA GLU A 103 -7.16 -0.01 -12.48
C GLU A 103 -5.71 -0.49 -12.37
N GLY A 104 -5.48 -1.58 -11.62
CA GLY A 104 -4.16 -2.19 -11.51
C GLY A 104 -3.63 -2.70 -12.85
N THR A 105 -4.48 -3.33 -13.64
CA THR A 105 -4.14 -3.83 -14.98
C THR A 105 -3.76 -2.67 -15.90
N LYS A 106 -4.53 -1.58 -15.88
CA LYS A 106 -4.21 -0.36 -16.64
C LYS A 106 -2.86 0.21 -16.23
N ALA A 107 -2.59 0.27 -14.91
CA ALA A 107 -1.35 0.80 -14.38
C ALA A 107 -0.15 -0.03 -14.85
N VAL A 108 -0.24 -1.35 -14.82
CA VAL A 108 0.83 -2.24 -15.28
C VAL A 108 1.07 -2.07 -16.78
N THR A 109 0.00 -2.00 -17.57
CA THR A 109 0.08 -1.79 -19.02
C THR A 109 0.76 -0.46 -19.32
N LYS A 110 0.37 0.61 -18.65
CA LYS A 110 0.96 1.94 -18.82
C LYS A 110 2.43 1.94 -18.43
N TYR A 111 2.79 1.28 -17.36
CA TYR A 111 4.18 1.18 -16.90
C TYR A 111 5.04 0.42 -17.91
N SER A 112 4.53 -0.67 -18.46
CA SER A 112 5.26 -1.51 -19.43
C SER A 112 5.47 -0.84 -20.77
N SER A 113 4.57 0.09 -21.15
CA SER A 113 4.65 0.80 -22.43
C SER A 113 5.34 2.15 -22.35
N ALA A 114 5.75 2.56 -21.15
CA ALA A 114 6.40 3.86 -20.95
C ALA A 114 7.88 3.86 -21.35
#